data_9d99addcd248dfa6aa17b20cc9ca2f5c
#
_entry.id   9d99addcd248dfa6aa17b20cc9ca2f5c
#
_cell.length_a   1.000
_cell.length_b   1.000
_cell.length_c   1.000
_cell.angle_alpha   90.00
_cell.angle_beta   90.00
_cell.angle_gamma   90.00
#
_symmetry.space_group_name_H-M   'P 1'
#
loop_
_entity.id
_entity.type
_entity.pdbx_description
1 polymer ?
#
loop_
_entity_poly.entity_id
_entity_poly.type
_entity_poly.pdbx_seq_one_letter_code
_entity_poly.pdbx_strand_id
1 'polypeptide(L)'
;MWDTQLYADCVEFCPFEPYSSIAICGTYQLRESETLRVGRLSIHSVNVENTDLTPLQLLDTVGILDVKWCREKVNNEILLSAANALGEIILYKLDSDCHISQVSSQRIGDQCLALSCDWWGSDKITVSDSKGCITCLCVTGTETRIIDSWKGHGFEAWVSSFDRHSDQLIYSGGDDSRFCLWDLRSLPNPIYANTKGHQMGITSIETSPTDENVLATGRYSILHRFY
;
A
#
# COMPACT_ATOMS: atom_id res chain seq x y z
N MET A 1 13.79 8.33 -19.94
CA MET A 1 13.06 7.05 -19.69
C MET A 1 13.99 6.15 -18.88
N TRP A 2 13.50 5.55 -17.81
CA TRP A 2 14.27 4.62 -16.97
C TRP A 2 13.59 3.23 -16.99
N ASP A 3 14.38 2.16 -17.12
CA ASP A 3 13.91 0.79 -17.12
C ASP A 3 14.09 0.20 -15.72
N THR A 4 13.01 -0.23 -15.08
CA THR A 4 13.02 -0.84 -13.75
C THR A 4 13.70 -2.21 -13.71
N GLN A 5 13.86 -2.88 -14.87
CA GLN A 5 14.38 -4.26 -15.04
C GLN A 5 13.49 -5.34 -14.40
N LEU A 6 12.68 -4.99 -13.42
CA LEU A 6 11.65 -5.81 -12.79
C LEU A 6 10.29 -5.16 -13.03
N TYR A 7 9.20 -5.89 -12.87
CA TYR A 7 7.86 -5.34 -13.08
C TYR A 7 7.55 -4.27 -12.02
N ALA A 8 7.31 -3.03 -12.47
CA ALA A 8 6.86 -1.95 -11.58
C ALA A 8 5.43 -2.27 -11.11
N ASP A 9 5.22 -2.24 -9.80
CA ASP A 9 3.92 -2.53 -9.18
C ASP A 9 3.29 -1.27 -8.60
N CYS A 10 4.09 -0.44 -7.95
CA CYS A 10 3.63 0.79 -7.33
C CYS A 10 4.61 1.95 -7.51
N VAL A 11 4.08 3.17 -7.49
CA VAL A 11 4.85 4.41 -7.51
C VAL A 11 4.14 5.48 -6.68
N GLU A 12 4.88 6.22 -5.86
CA GLU A 12 4.32 7.32 -5.08
C GLU A 12 5.32 8.48 -4.96
N PHE A 13 4.80 9.72 -4.98
CA PHE A 13 5.59 10.94 -4.77
C PHE A 13 5.60 11.33 -3.31
N CYS A 14 6.75 11.83 -2.83
CA CYS A 14 6.85 12.36 -1.48
C CYS A 14 5.94 13.59 -1.31
N PRO A 15 5.09 13.63 -0.26
CA PRO A 15 4.14 14.72 -0.07
C PRO A 15 4.75 15.99 0.56
N PHE A 16 6.05 16.01 0.86
CA PHE A 16 6.69 17.08 1.63
C PHE A 16 7.66 17.91 0.80
N GLU A 17 7.56 19.22 0.90
CA GLU A 17 8.61 20.11 0.42
C GLU A 17 9.87 20.03 1.32
N PRO A 18 11.09 20.10 0.76
CA PRO A 18 11.41 20.27 -0.67
C PRO A 18 11.50 18.95 -1.47
N TYR A 19 10.95 17.85 -0.97
CA TYR A 19 11.08 16.50 -1.52
C TYR A 19 9.91 16.12 -2.45
N SER A 20 9.03 17.05 -2.82
CA SER A 20 7.84 16.78 -3.66
C SER A 20 8.18 16.28 -5.08
N SER A 21 9.42 16.48 -5.53
CA SER A 21 9.94 15.90 -6.78
C SER A 21 10.55 14.50 -6.62
N ILE A 22 10.56 13.94 -5.40
CA ILE A 22 11.08 12.60 -5.16
C ILE A 22 9.96 11.59 -5.33
N ALA A 23 10.18 10.63 -6.23
CA ALA A 23 9.31 9.48 -6.44
C ALA A 23 9.98 8.20 -5.95
N ILE A 24 9.19 7.33 -5.31
CA ILE A 24 9.60 5.96 -5.00
C ILE A 24 8.84 5.01 -5.91
N CYS A 25 9.53 4.00 -6.43
CA CYS A 25 8.93 2.91 -7.19
C CYS A 25 9.28 1.58 -6.53
N GLY A 26 8.25 0.77 -6.27
CA GLY A 26 8.37 -0.61 -5.83
C GLY A 26 8.16 -1.55 -7.02
N THR A 27 8.95 -2.63 -7.06
CA THR A 27 8.85 -3.66 -8.09
C THR A 27 8.60 -5.03 -7.48
N TYR A 28 7.93 -5.88 -8.25
CA TYR A 28 7.63 -7.25 -7.88
C TYR A 28 7.84 -8.17 -9.09
N GLN A 29 8.52 -9.29 -8.88
CA GLN A 29 8.63 -10.35 -9.89
C GLN A 29 8.71 -11.73 -9.25
N LEU A 30 7.85 -12.63 -9.70
CA LEU A 30 7.93 -14.05 -9.37
C LEU A 30 8.94 -14.73 -10.28
N ARG A 31 9.97 -15.35 -9.71
CA ARG A 31 10.89 -16.27 -10.39
C ARG A 31 10.39 -17.69 -10.16
N GLU A 32 9.61 -18.19 -11.09
CA GLU A 32 8.90 -19.50 -10.98
C GLU A 32 9.85 -20.66 -10.69
N SER A 33 11.03 -20.69 -11.33
CA SER A 33 12.03 -21.74 -11.14
C SER A 33 12.57 -21.85 -9.70
N GLU A 34 12.53 -20.75 -8.96
CA GLU A 34 13.07 -20.65 -7.59
C GLU A 34 11.96 -20.50 -6.55
N THR A 35 10.69 -20.34 -6.99
CA THR A 35 9.55 -19.92 -6.14
C THR A 35 9.82 -18.65 -5.35
N LEU A 36 10.75 -17.82 -5.83
CA LEU A 36 11.24 -16.63 -5.16
C LEU A 36 10.53 -15.38 -5.70
N ARG A 37 10.09 -14.52 -4.81
CA ARG A 37 9.51 -13.22 -5.13
C ARG A 37 10.53 -12.13 -4.86
N VAL A 38 11.16 -11.65 -5.92
CA VAL A 38 12.17 -10.58 -5.87
C VAL A 38 11.56 -9.23 -6.17
N GLY A 39 12.19 -8.18 -5.70
CA GLY A 39 11.79 -6.80 -5.97
C GLY A 39 12.92 -5.82 -5.71
N ARG A 40 12.62 -4.57 -5.94
CA ARG A 40 13.50 -3.44 -5.71
C ARG A 40 12.66 -2.23 -5.28
N LEU A 41 13.16 -1.48 -4.32
CA LEU A 41 12.75 -0.09 -4.09
C LEU A 41 13.75 0.82 -4.78
N SER A 42 13.26 1.73 -5.60
CA SER A 42 14.08 2.72 -6.29
C SER A 42 13.58 4.13 -6.00
N ILE A 43 14.47 5.00 -5.59
CA ILE A 43 14.22 6.42 -5.34
C ILE A 43 14.72 7.21 -6.53
N HIS A 44 13.88 8.11 -7.02
CA HIS A 44 14.17 8.94 -8.19
C HIS A 44 13.89 10.41 -7.90
N SER A 45 14.74 11.27 -8.43
CA SER A 45 14.41 12.69 -8.61
C SER A 45 13.74 12.87 -9.96
N VAL A 46 12.57 13.52 -9.97
CA VAL A 46 11.78 13.78 -11.17
C VAL A 46 11.86 15.26 -11.50
N ASN A 47 12.44 15.58 -12.66
CA ASN A 47 12.43 16.94 -13.20
C ASN A 47 11.36 17.02 -14.30
N VAL A 48 10.23 17.66 -13.99
CA VAL A 48 9.09 17.77 -14.89
C VAL A 48 9.40 18.67 -16.10
N GLU A 49 10.21 19.71 -15.91
CA GLU A 49 10.54 20.67 -16.99
C GLU A 49 11.37 20.01 -18.10
N ASN A 50 12.32 19.16 -17.73
CA ASN A 50 13.19 18.47 -18.69
C ASN A 50 12.71 17.04 -18.97
N THR A 51 11.58 16.61 -18.40
CA THR A 51 11.11 15.21 -18.48
C THR A 51 12.19 14.18 -18.09
N ASP A 52 13.03 14.53 -17.13
CA ASP A 52 14.15 13.71 -16.70
C ASP A 52 13.81 12.95 -15.39
N LEU A 53 14.31 11.72 -15.32
CA LEU A 53 14.15 10.82 -14.18
C LEU A 53 15.51 10.28 -13.78
N THR A 54 16.05 10.77 -12.68
CA THR A 54 17.39 10.44 -12.20
C THR A 54 17.29 9.49 -11.00
N PRO A 55 17.84 8.28 -11.06
CA PRO A 55 17.87 7.37 -9.91
C PRO A 55 18.84 7.92 -8.85
N LEU A 56 18.38 7.98 -7.60
CA LEU A 56 19.14 8.40 -6.44
C LEU A 56 19.60 7.20 -5.60
N GLN A 57 18.70 6.21 -5.43
CA GLN A 57 19.00 5.01 -4.66
C GLN A 57 18.28 3.80 -5.25
N LEU A 58 18.96 2.66 -5.23
CA LEU A 58 18.40 1.35 -5.62
C LEU A 58 18.63 0.37 -4.47
N LEU A 59 17.57 -0.22 -3.93
CA LEU A 59 17.59 -1.20 -2.85
C LEU A 59 16.97 -2.50 -3.34
N ASP A 60 17.79 -3.52 -3.55
CA ASP A 60 17.28 -4.86 -3.82
C ASP A 60 16.63 -5.45 -2.57
N THR A 61 15.45 -6.02 -2.74
CA THR A 61 14.61 -6.54 -1.66
C THR A 61 13.76 -7.70 -2.16
N VAL A 62 12.89 -8.24 -1.32
CA VAL A 62 11.79 -9.10 -1.75
C VAL A 62 10.77 -8.29 -2.53
N GLY A 63 9.88 -8.96 -3.26
CA GLY A 63 8.84 -8.26 -4.05
C GLY A 63 8.08 -7.25 -3.22
N ILE A 64 7.98 -6.02 -3.74
CA ILE A 64 7.20 -4.92 -3.15
C ILE A 64 5.91 -4.79 -3.95
N LEU A 65 4.79 -4.81 -3.26
CA LEU A 65 3.45 -4.79 -3.83
C LEU A 65 2.76 -3.44 -3.67
N ASP A 66 3.10 -2.70 -2.59
CA ASP A 66 2.60 -1.33 -2.41
C ASP A 66 3.58 -0.50 -1.58
N VAL A 67 3.56 0.81 -1.79
CA VAL A 67 4.29 1.79 -0.98
C VAL A 67 3.39 3.00 -0.71
N LYS A 68 3.46 3.54 0.51
CA LYS A 68 2.72 4.74 0.89
C LYS A 68 3.57 5.64 1.77
N TRP A 69 3.69 6.91 1.37
CA TRP A 69 4.23 7.93 2.25
C TRP A 69 3.26 8.23 3.39
N CYS A 70 3.79 8.32 4.60
CA CYS A 70 3.06 8.97 5.68
C CYS A 70 2.84 10.44 5.31
N ARG A 71 1.60 10.93 5.39
CA ARG A 71 1.27 12.32 5.01
C ARG A 71 1.56 13.34 6.09
N GLU A 72 1.94 12.87 7.27
CA GLU A 72 2.36 13.68 8.41
C GLU A 72 3.76 13.26 8.85
N LYS A 73 4.53 14.20 9.39
CA LYS A 73 5.85 13.86 9.93
C LYS A 73 5.70 13.17 11.29
N VAL A 74 6.37 12.04 11.45
CA VAL A 74 6.44 11.29 12.70
C VAL A 74 7.70 11.73 13.45
N ASN A 75 7.57 12.41 14.58
CA ASN A 75 8.71 12.97 15.33
C ASN A 75 9.67 13.80 14.45
N ASN A 76 9.11 14.61 13.55
CA ASN A 76 9.83 15.42 12.57
C ASN A 76 10.55 14.62 11.46
N GLU A 77 10.32 13.31 11.36
CA GLU A 77 10.86 12.43 10.35
C GLU A 77 9.85 12.17 9.23
N ILE A 78 10.33 12.01 8.00
CA ILE A 78 9.50 11.61 6.86
C ILE A 78 9.58 10.09 6.73
N LEU A 79 8.45 9.43 6.93
CA LEU A 79 8.34 7.97 6.87
C LEU A 79 7.55 7.52 5.64
N LEU A 80 7.84 6.32 5.19
CA LEU A 80 7.02 5.58 4.25
C LEU A 80 6.87 4.13 4.69
N SER A 81 5.76 3.51 4.34
CA SER A 81 5.52 2.08 4.50
C SER A 81 5.66 1.37 3.16
N ALA A 82 6.17 0.14 3.20
CA ALA A 82 6.20 -0.76 2.05
C ALA A 82 5.59 -2.11 2.44
N ALA A 83 4.62 -2.57 1.66
CA ALA A 83 4.01 -3.89 1.75
C ALA A 83 4.78 -4.87 0.88
N ASN A 84 5.19 -6.02 1.42
CA ASN A 84 6.07 -6.93 0.72
C ASN A 84 5.54 -8.36 0.56
N ALA A 85 6.23 -9.14 -0.26
CA ALA A 85 5.87 -10.52 -0.60
C ALA A 85 6.17 -11.54 0.52
N LEU A 86 6.67 -11.13 1.68
CA LEU A 86 6.80 -11.97 2.88
C LEU A 86 5.66 -11.74 3.89
N GLY A 87 4.66 -10.94 3.55
CA GLY A 87 3.60 -10.56 4.48
C GLY A 87 4.09 -9.63 5.58
N GLU A 88 4.92 -8.66 5.21
CA GLU A 88 5.48 -7.69 6.14
C GLU A 88 5.16 -6.27 5.68
N ILE A 89 4.97 -5.38 6.65
CA ILE A 89 5.05 -3.94 6.49
C ILE A 89 6.41 -3.49 6.99
N ILE A 90 7.16 -2.83 6.12
CA ILE A 90 8.46 -2.26 6.44
C ILE A 90 8.30 -0.75 6.49
N LEU A 91 8.80 -0.11 7.56
CA LEU A 91 8.93 1.34 7.62
C LEU A 91 10.33 1.76 7.20
N TYR A 92 10.37 2.76 6.33
CA TYR A 92 11.57 3.45 5.91
C TYR A 92 11.51 4.91 6.30
N LYS A 93 12.65 5.49 6.58
CA LYS A 93 12.84 6.90 6.85
C LYS A 93 13.62 7.54 5.69
N LEU A 94 13.16 8.69 5.21
CA LEU A 94 13.86 9.52 4.23
C LEU A 94 14.84 10.45 4.96
N ASP A 95 16.07 10.49 4.49
CA ASP A 95 17.09 11.44 4.98
C ASP A 95 17.20 12.71 4.11
N SER A 96 18.11 13.62 4.52
CA SER A 96 18.35 14.88 3.81
C SER A 96 18.97 14.71 2.42
N ASP A 97 19.62 13.59 2.17
CA ASP A 97 20.28 13.26 0.90
C ASP A 97 19.37 12.49 -0.05
N CYS A 98 18.06 12.44 0.28
CA CYS A 98 17.02 11.72 -0.46
C CYS A 98 17.26 10.21 -0.53
N HIS A 99 17.89 9.62 0.47
CA HIS A 99 17.99 8.18 0.64
C HIS A 99 17.01 7.68 1.69
N ILE A 100 16.55 6.45 1.50
CA ILE A 100 15.71 5.77 2.51
C ILE A 100 16.55 4.72 3.23
N SER A 101 16.27 4.58 4.53
CA SER A 101 16.80 3.51 5.37
C SER A 101 15.67 2.82 6.14
N GLN A 102 15.74 1.50 6.25
CA GLN A 102 14.78 0.74 7.02
C GLN A 102 14.90 1.07 8.50
N VAL A 103 13.78 1.35 9.16
CA VAL A 103 13.72 1.65 10.60
C VAL A 103 12.99 0.60 11.40
N SER A 104 11.99 -0.08 10.79
CA SER A 104 11.31 -1.22 11.42
C SER A 104 10.69 -2.15 10.39
N SER A 105 10.25 -3.32 10.85
CA SER A 105 9.47 -4.27 10.07
C SER A 105 8.50 -5.01 10.99
N GLN A 106 7.26 -5.20 10.52
CA GLN A 106 6.21 -5.93 11.22
C GLN A 106 5.59 -6.97 10.30
N ARG A 107 5.67 -8.25 10.67
CA ARG A 107 4.95 -9.32 9.99
C ARG A 107 3.47 -9.27 10.36
N ILE A 108 2.60 -9.30 9.34
CA ILE A 108 1.13 -9.25 9.53
C ILE A 108 0.47 -10.63 9.54
N GLY A 109 1.13 -11.64 8.98
CA GLY A 109 0.63 -13.01 8.94
C GLY A 109 1.66 -13.99 8.39
N ASP A 110 1.39 -15.28 8.56
CA ASP A 110 2.26 -16.35 8.05
C ASP A 110 1.87 -16.72 6.63
N GLN A 111 2.87 -16.94 5.76
CA GLN A 111 2.67 -17.42 4.38
C GLN A 111 1.62 -16.61 3.60
N CYS A 112 1.60 -15.30 3.76
CA CYS A 112 0.79 -14.38 3.00
C CYS A 112 1.67 -13.35 2.30
N LEU A 113 1.08 -12.63 1.33
CA LEU A 113 1.65 -11.42 0.74
C LEU A 113 0.92 -10.23 1.36
N ALA A 114 1.62 -9.18 1.77
CA ALA A 114 1.00 -7.90 2.05
C ALA A 114 0.75 -7.22 0.70
N LEU A 115 -0.52 -6.94 0.36
CA LEU A 115 -0.94 -6.52 -0.98
C LEU A 115 -1.12 -5.01 -1.10
N SER A 116 -1.61 -4.37 -0.05
CA SER A 116 -1.73 -2.92 0.00
C SER A 116 -1.49 -2.38 1.40
N CYS A 117 -1.17 -1.12 1.51
CA CYS A 117 -1.12 -0.41 2.79
C CYS A 117 -1.66 1.02 2.62
N ASP A 118 -2.21 1.61 3.68
CA ASP A 118 -2.61 3.02 3.71
C ASP A 118 -2.45 3.60 5.11
N TRP A 119 -2.15 4.90 5.18
CA TRP A 119 -1.94 5.62 6.43
C TRP A 119 -3.17 6.41 6.86
N TRP A 120 -3.43 6.40 8.16
CA TRP A 120 -4.22 7.43 8.83
C TRP A 120 -3.31 8.26 9.73
N GLY A 121 -3.26 9.57 9.47
CA GLY A 121 -2.36 10.46 10.19
C GLY A 121 -0.92 9.94 10.17
N SER A 122 -0.29 9.97 11.34
CA SER A 122 1.08 9.50 11.55
C SER A 122 1.17 8.26 12.45
N ASP A 123 0.03 7.70 12.87
CA ASP A 123 -0.05 6.72 13.95
C ASP A 123 -0.74 5.40 13.61
N LYS A 124 -1.40 5.29 12.44
CA LYS A 124 -2.07 4.04 12.04
C LYS A 124 -1.76 3.66 10.59
N ILE A 125 -1.67 2.35 10.34
CA ILE A 125 -1.56 1.77 9.00
C ILE A 125 -2.61 0.66 8.89
N THR A 126 -3.40 0.66 7.81
CA THR A 126 -4.18 -0.52 7.39
C THR A 126 -3.43 -1.28 6.33
N VAL A 127 -3.54 -2.61 6.36
CA VAL A 127 -2.87 -3.52 5.42
C VAL A 127 -3.85 -4.60 5.00
N SER A 128 -3.90 -4.91 3.72
CA SER A 128 -4.62 -6.07 3.19
C SER A 128 -3.65 -7.17 2.76
N ASP A 129 -4.10 -8.42 2.78
CA ASP A 129 -3.25 -9.55 2.45
C ASP A 129 -3.86 -10.56 1.46
N SER A 130 -3.00 -11.43 0.92
CA SER A 130 -3.37 -12.47 -0.04
C SER A 130 -4.22 -13.60 0.56
N LYS A 131 -4.43 -13.62 1.86
CA LYS A 131 -5.35 -14.54 2.54
C LYS A 131 -6.72 -13.91 2.80
N GLY A 132 -6.92 -12.65 2.38
CA GLY A 132 -8.15 -11.90 2.55
C GLY A 132 -8.32 -11.32 3.95
N CYS A 133 -7.25 -11.19 4.71
CA CYS A 133 -7.29 -10.50 5.99
C CYS A 133 -7.01 -9.01 5.81
N ILE A 134 -7.56 -8.23 6.72
CA ILE A 134 -7.26 -6.82 6.91
C ILE A 134 -6.63 -6.69 8.28
N THR A 135 -5.51 -6.01 8.36
CA THR A 135 -4.76 -5.80 9.59
C THR A 135 -4.60 -4.31 9.84
N CYS A 136 -4.88 -3.86 11.05
CA CYS A 136 -4.63 -2.49 11.49
C CYS A 136 -3.42 -2.47 12.42
N LEU A 137 -2.49 -1.57 12.16
CA LEU A 137 -1.26 -1.36 12.92
C LEU A 137 -1.30 0.02 13.59
N CYS A 138 -0.75 0.10 14.80
CA CYS A 138 -0.36 1.36 15.44
C CYS A 138 1.12 1.62 15.18
N VAL A 139 1.45 2.86 14.90
CA VAL A 139 2.82 3.36 14.74
C VAL A 139 3.14 4.29 15.91
N THR A 140 4.25 4.05 16.60
CA THR A 140 4.74 4.90 17.69
C THR A 140 6.22 5.20 17.45
N GLY A 141 6.50 6.41 16.98
CA GLY A 141 7.83 6.72 16.45
C GLY A 141 8.14 5.88 15.24
N THR A 142 9.13 4.99 15.33
CA THR A 142 9.50 4.05 14.26
C THR A 142 9.02 2.61 14.52
N GLU A 143 8.38 2.35 15.65
CA GLU A 143 7.87 1.03 16.01
C GLU A 143 6.45 0.81 15.51
N THR A 144 6.17 -0.41 15.08
CA THR A 144 4.85 -0.84 14.63
C THR A 144 4.33 -1.97 15.49
N ARG A 145 3.02 -1.97 15.78
CA ARG A 145 2.34 -3.02 16.54
C ARG A 145 0.96 -3.29 15.95
N ILE A 146 0.61 -4.56 15.78
CA ILE A 146 -0.74 -4.95 15.36
C ILE A 146 -1.73 -4.56 16.47
N ILE A 147 -2.79 -3.84 16.08
CA ILE A 147 -3.95 -3.51 16.94
C ILE A 147 -5.01 -4.59 16.76
N ASP A 148 -5.41 -4.82 15.51
CA ASP A 148 -6.43 -5.78 15.13
C ASP A 148 -6.10 -6.44 13.79
N SER A 149 -6.61 -7.68 13.61
CA SER A 149 -6.54 -8.40 12.34
C SER A 149 -7.78 -9.28 12.20
N TRP A 150 -8.47 -9.22 11.06
CA TRP A 150 -9.69 -9.98 10.81
C TRP A 150 -9.78 -10.47 9.37
N LYS A 151 -10.51 -11.55 9.17
CA LYS A 151 -10.83 -12.08 7.85
C LYS A 151 -11.94 -11.24 7.22
N GLY A 152 -11.58 -10.40 6.25
CA GLY A 152 -12.51 -9.49 5.56
C GLY A 152 -13.10 -10.07 4.29
N HIS A 153 -12.32 -10.87 3.56
CA HIS A 153 -12.64 -11.38 2.23
C HIS A 153 -12.46 -12.90 2.12
N GLY A 154 -13.23 -13.53 1.22
CA GLY A 154 -13.15 -14.96 0.96
C GLY A 154 -11.87 -15.39 0.23
N PHE A 155 -11.33 -14.50 -0.59
CA PHE A 155 -10.10 -14.62 -1.38
C PHE A 155 -9.14 -13.49 -1.03
N GLU A 156 -8.20 -13.15 -1.92
CA GLU A 156 -7.27 -12.04 -1.73
C GLU A 156 -8.02 -10.73 -1.42
N ALA A 157 -7.60 -10.02 -0.39
CA ALA A 157 -7.99 -8.63 -0.15
C ALA A 157 -6.99 -7.74 -0.89
N TRP A 158 -7.36 -7.26 -2.07
CA TRP A 158 -6.45 -6.51 -2.92
C TRP A 158 -6.13 -5.12 -2.39
N VAL A 159 -7.06 -4.51 -1.70
CA VAL A 159 -6.93 -3.13 -1.23
C VAL A 159 -7.61 -2.92 0.11
N SER A 160 -6.97 -2.16 0.98
CA SER A 160 -7.56 -1.56 2.17
C SER A 160 -7.16 -0.09 2.26
N SER A 161 -8.08 0.78 2.64
CA SER A 161 -7.84 2.21 2.76
C SER A 161 -8.65 2.78 3.92
N PHE A 162 -8.06 3.72 4.66
CA PHE A 162 -8.80 4.49 5.65
C PHE A 162 -9.79 5.45 4.98
N ASP A 163 -10.89 5.72 5.66
CA ASP A 163 -11.72 6.88 5.36
C ASP A 163 -10.92 8.16 5.68
N ARG A 164 -10.94 9.14 4.78
CA ARG A 164 -10.16 10.40 4.96
C ARG A 164 -10.71 11.31 6.06
N HIS A 165 -11.90 11.02 6.56
CA HIS A 165 -12.61 11.83 7.56
C HIS A 165 -12.81 11.11 8.89
N SER A 166 -12.39 9.82 8.99
CA SER A 166 -12.53 9.01 10.21
C SER A 166 -11.42 8.00 10.40
N ASP A 167 -10.75 8.05 11.54
CA ASP A 167 -9.72 7.11 11.97
C ASP A 167 -10.27 5.75 12.42
N GLN A 168 -11.59 5.61 12.45
CA GLN A 168 -12.29 4.39 12.86
C GLN A 168 -12.83 3.60 11.67
N LEU A 169 -12.87 4.19 10.48
CA LEU A 169 -13.47 3.59 9.30
C LEU A 169 -12.41 3.14 8.30
N ILE A 170 -12.54 1.88 7.86
CA ILE A 170 -11.69 1.27 6.84
C ILE A 170 -12.57 0.72 5.73
N TYR A 171 -12.21 1.01 4.49
CA TYR A 171 -12.75 0.38 3.29
C TYR A 171 -11.85 -0.76 2.85
N SER A 172 -12.43 -1.81 2.27
CA SER A 172 -11.65 -2.87 1.64
C SER A 172 -12.34 -3.42 0.40
N GLY A 173 -11.51 -3.93 -0.50
CA GLY A 173 -11.93 -4.62 -1.72
C GLY A 173 -11.13 -5.89 -1.93
N GLY A 174 -11.77 -6.94 -2.42
CA GLY A 174 -11.12 -8.23 -2.62
C GLY A 174 -11.48 -8.90 -3.94
N ASP A 175 -10.85 -10.04 -4.19
CA ASP A 175 -11.08 -10.87 -5.37
C ASP A 175 -12.47 -11.51 -5.39
N ASP A 176 -13.13 -11.58 -4.23
CA ASP A 176 -14.52 -11.97 -4.08
C ASP A 176 -15.54 -10.93 -4.61
N SER A 177 -15.05 -9.87 -5.27
CA SER A 177 -15.83 -8.74 -5.81
C SER A 177 -16.65 -7.98 -4.76
N ARG A 178 -16.32 -8.17 -3.47
CA ARG A 178 -16.96 -7.46 -2.37
C ARG A 178 -16.25 -6.17 -2.08
N PHE A 179 -17.03 -5.11 -1.92
CA PHE A 179 -16.64 -3.87 -1.28
C PHE A 179 -17.19 -3.88 0.15
N CYS A 180 -16.34 -3.63 1.14
CA CYS A 180 -16.72 -3.61 2.55
C CYS A 180 -16.30 -2.30 3.21
N LEU A 181 -17.14 -1.86 4.16
CA LEU A 181 -16.84 -0.79 5.11
C LEU A 181 -16.83 -1.39 6.52
N TRP A 182 -15.77 -1.15 7.24
CA TRP A 182 -15.52 -1.64 8.59
C TRP A 182 -15.47 -0.48 9.57
N ASP A 183 -16.00 -0.69 10.77
CA ASP A 183 -15.79 0.19 11.91
C ASP A 183 -14.92 -0.57 12.91
N LEU A 184 -13.74 -0.02 13.22
CA LEU A 184 -12.76 -0.64 14.13
C LEU A 184 -13.31 -0.89 15.54
N ARG A 185 -14.39 -0.21 15.92
CA ARG A 185 -15.07 -0.38 17.21
C ARG A 185 -16.04 -1.57 17.25
N SER A 186 -16.35 -2.15 16.08
CA SER A 186 -17.38 -3.22 15.93
C SER A 186 -16.92 -4.43 15.11
N LEU A 187 -15.62 -4.64 15.03
CA LEU A 187 -15.05 -5.81 14.33
C LEU A 187 -15.54 -7.13 14.94
N PRO A 188 -15.56 -8.24 14.19
CA PRO A 188 -15.07 -8.41 12.80
C PRO A 188 -16.16 -8.28 11.73
N ASN A 189 -17.32 -7.72 12.02
CA ASN A 189 -18.43 -7.64 11.06
C ASN A 189 -18.39 -6.30 10.31
N PRO A 190 -18.53 -6.30 8.96
CA PRO A 190 -18.62 -5.06 8.22
C PRO A 190 -19.93 -4.32 8.54
N ILE A 191 -19.86 -3.00 8.69
CA ILE A 191 -21.08 -2.17 8.86
C ILE A 191 -21.79 -1.96 7.53
N TYR A 192 -21.09 -2.15 6.40
CA TYR A 192 -21.67 -2.16 5.06
C TYR A 192 -20.89 -3.12 4.16
N ALA A 193 -21.61 -3.82 3.28
CA ALA A 193 -21.01 -4.67 2.25
C ALA A 193 -21.82 -4.58 0.95
N ASN A 194 -21.11 -4.38 -0.17
CA ASN A 194 -21.69 -4.41 -1.51
C ASN A 194 -21.07 -5.55 -2.33
N THR A 195 -21.92 -6.47 -2.80
CA THR A 195 -21.54 -7.64 -3.60
C THR A 195 -22.05 -7.57 -5.04
N LYS A 196 -22.68 -6.46 -5.43
CA LYS A 196 -23.35 -6.29 -6.73
C LYS A 196 -22.73 -5.19 -7.57
N GLY A 197 -21.94 -4.29 -6.98
CA GLY A 197 -21.35 -3.15 -7.67
C GLY A 197 -20.22 -3.54 -8.63
N HIS A 198 -19.54 -4.63 -8.33
CA HIS A 198 -18.43 -5.15 -9.13
C HIS A 198 -18.68 -6.61 -9.52
N GLN A 199 -18.19 -6.99 -10.70
CA GLN A 199 -18.26 -8.37 -11.21
C GLN A 199 -16.89 -9.07 -11.20
N MET A 200 -15.85 -8.35 -10.80
CA MET A 200 -14.45 -8.79 -10.73
C MET A 200 -13.81 -8.19 -9.46
N GLY A 201 -12.64 -8.68 -9.10
CA GLY A 201 -11.91 -8.22 -7.93
C GLY A 201 -11.68 -6.71 -7.90
N ILE A 202 -11.89 -6.12 -6.74
CA ILE A 202 -11.70 -4.68 -6.49
C ILE A 202 -10.25 -4.46 -6.09
N THR A 203 -9.53 -3.66 -6.88
CA THR A 203 -8.08 -3.49 -6.76
C THR A 203 -7.66 -2.09 -6.32
N SER A 204 -8.57 -1.13 -6.32
CA SER A 204 -8.29 0.24 -5.86
C SER A 204 -9.50 0.87 -5.20
N ILE A 205 -9.23 1.65 -4.17
CA ILE A 205 -10.22 2.47 -3.43
C ILE A 205 -9.54 3.80 -3.13
N GLU A 206 -10.21 4.90 -3.51
CA GLU A 206 -9.79 6.25 -3.16
C GLU A 206 -10.96 7.01 -2.57
N THR A 207 -10.77 7.59 -1.39
CA THR A 207 -11.76 8.43 -0.73
C THR A 207 -11.49 9.89 -1.03
N SER A 208 -12.54 10.68 -1.24
CA SER A 208 -12.40 12.11 -1.49
C SER A 208 -11.80 12.80 -0.26
N PRO A 209 -10.76 13.62 -0.42
CA PRO A 209 -10.20 14.40 0.69
C PRO A 209 -11.09 15.57 1.12
N THR A 210 -12.07 15.95 0.32
CA THR A 210 -12.90 17.15 0.50
C THR A 210 -14.38 16.86 0.71
N ASP A 211 -14.84 15.65 0.39
CA ASP A 211 -16.25 15.26 0.48
C ASP A 211 -16.38 13.88 1.15
N GLU A 212 -16.95 13.85 2.35
CA GLU A 212 -17.13 12.64 3.16
C GLU A 212 -18.00 11.55 2.52
N ASN A 213 -18.83 11.94 1.53
CA ASN A 213 -19.77 11.01 0.90
C ASN A 213 -19.30 10.50 -0.47
N VAL A 214 -18.07 10.83 -0.87
CA VAL A 214 -17.56 10.47 -2.19
C VAL A 214 -16.34 9.57 -2.06
N LEU A 215 -16.41 8.42 -2.70
CA LEU A 215 -15.28 7.52 -2.92
C LEU A 215 -15.33 6.95 -4.35
N ALA A 216 -14.18 6.54 -4.85
CA ALA A 216 -14.04 5.84 -6.12
C ALA A 216 -13.49 4.44 -5.88
N THR A 217 -14.00 3.46 -6.62
CA THR A 217 -13.50 2.08 -6.60
C THR A 217 -13.15 1.62 -8.00
N GLY A 218 -12.00 0.98 -8.16
CA GLY A 218 -11.56 0.36 -9.40
C GLY A 218 -11.52 -1.16 -9.29
N ARG A 219 -11.75 -1.83 -10.43
CA ARG A 219 -11.63 -3.29 -10.55
C ARG A 219 -10.78 -3.65 -11.75
N TYR A 220 -10.17 -4.83 -11.75
CA TYR A 220 -9.61 -5.35 -12.98
C TYR A 220 -10.71 -5.82 -13.92
N SER A 221 -10.44 -5.82 -15.25
CA SER A 221 -11.35 -6.36 -16.26
C SER A 221 -10.58 -7.28 -17.20
N ILE A 222 -11.17 -8.42 -17.53
CA ILE A 222 -10.64 -9.30 -18.58
C ILE A 222 -11.12 -8.73 -19.92
N LEU A 223 -10.20 -8.18 -20.70
CA LEU A 223 -10.45 -7.86 -22.11
C LEU A 223 -10.37 -9.16 -22.89
N HIS A 224 -11.51 -9.81 -23.15
CA HIS A 224 -11.59 -10.83 -24.19
C HIS A 224 -11.42 -10.15 -25.55
N ARG A 225 -10.21 -10.20 -26.11
CA ARG A 225 -10.04 -9.96 -27.55
C ARG A 225 -10.52 -11.21 -28.27
N PHE A 226 -11.70 -11.15 -28.88
CA PHE A 226 -12.09 -12.07 -29.92
C PHE A 226 -11.30 -11.70 -31.17
N TYR A 227 -10.45 -12.59 -31.64
CA TYR A 227 -9.81 -12.51 -32.95
C TYR A 227 -10.70 -13.20 -33.99
#